data_ca1ca526042ce510bb1d3b87cab7d3c1
#
_entry.id   ca1ca526042ce510bb1d3b87cab7d3c1
#
_cell.length_a   1.000
_cell.length_b   1.000
_cell.length_c   1.000
_cell.angle_alpha   90.00
_cell.angle_beta   90.00
_cell.angle_gamma   90.00
#
_symmetry.space_group_name_H-M   'P 1'
#
loop_
_entity.id
_entity.type
_entity.pdbx_description
1 polymer ?
#
loop_
_entity_poly.entity_id
_entity_poly.type
_entity_poly.pdbx_seq_one_letter_code
_entity_poly.pdbx_strand_id
1 'polypeptide(L)'
;MHATTTTRRGHQLSETDARKMWTLALSAAARKAENVSDLSDLLLNMPSELRSELIDFSAGASRQGFFLIRGLPVGELPATPLEHRAGELAEHGSAGLLTLVADLLGTLVGYEDEKDGTLIHEVHPVPGEEHRIENSGSVAFDFHTENVHHPLRPDFLGLLCLRQDHEGVAATRVASVREAYALLTDGQRDVLRTPVFKSAYPTSFSRNIAGPRPSSGLHPVLFGQEPDLFMRFNSHTTTSDDAVASRALRALSEALEEVCHEVVLAPGDLVVVDNHIAAHGRSAFTPRFDGTDRWLRRCYSLRSTPRWAERMMPRPRVLPALMKITGVL
;
A
#
# COMPACT_ATOMS: atom_id res chain seq x y z
N MET A 1 22.12 -5.24 -30.42
CA MET A 1 22.28 -5.96 -29.15
C MET A 1 21.68 -5.09 -28.06
N HIS A 2 20.40 -5.24 -27.77
CA HIS A 2 19.76 -4.57 -26.62
C HIS A 2 20.04 -5.44 -25.41
N ALA A 3 20.79 -4.89 -24.46
CA ALA A 3 20.95 -5.48 -23.15
C ALA A 3 19.57 -5.54 -22.48
N THR A 4 19.02 -6.74 -22.38
CA THR A 4 17.82 -7.02 -21.56
C THR A 4 18.24 -6.83 -20.11
N THR A 5 18.03 -5.64 -19.57
CA THR A 5 18.15 -5.39 -18.13
C THR A 5 17.04 -6.18 -17.48
N THR A 6 17.35 -7.37 -17.01
CA THR A 6 16.45 -8.18 -16.18
C THR A 6 16.30 -7.42 -14.87
N THR A 7 15.25 -6.62 -14.74
CA THR A 7 14.93 -5.92 -13.50
C THR A 7 14.70 -6.98 -12.44
N ARG A 8 15.60 -7.08 -11.45
CA ARG A 8 15.44 -7.98 -10.31
C ARG A 8 14.12 -7.67 -9.64
N ARG A 9 13.22 -8.65 -9.53
CA ARG A 9 11.89 -8.51 -8.91
C ARG A 9 11.95 -8.27 -7.40
N GLY A 10 13.13 -8.16 -6.79
CA GLY A 10 13.30 -7.95 -5.37
C GLY A 10 14.73 -8.20 -4.88
N HIS A 11 14.93 -7.92 -3.61
CA HIS A 11 16.18 -8.05 -2.88
C HIS A 11 16.09 -9.16 -1.84
N GLN A 12 17.04 -10.10 -1.87
CA GLN A 12 17.21 -11.12 -0.84
C GLN A 12 18.32 -10.66 0.11
N LEU A 13 17.97 -10.42 1.37
CA LEU A 13 18.95 -10.04 2.39
C LEU A 13 19.90 -11.19 2.71
N SER A 14 21.19 -10.87 2.87
CA SER A 14 22.14 -11.77 3.54
C SER A 14 21.83 -11.81 5.05
N GLU A 15 22.29 -12.85 5.74
CA GLU A 15 22.13 -12.91 7.21
C GLU A 15 22.76 -11.70 7.92
N THR A 16 23.87 -11.18 7.41
CA THR A 16 24.54 -10.00 7.96
C THR A 16 23.69 -8.76 7.79
N ASP A 17 23.12 -8.56 6.58
CA ASP A 17 22.25 -7.42 6.30
C ASP A 17 20.91 -7.52 7.05
N ALA A 18 20.38 -8.73 7.21
CA ALA A 18 19.19 -8.97 8.01
C ALA A 18 19.41 -8.58 9.50
N ARG A 19 20.55 -9.01 10.11
CA ARG A 19 20.90 -8.58 11.47
C ARG A 19 21.10 -7.07 11.57
N LYS A 20 21.76 -6.47 10.58
CA LYS A 20 21.95 -5.01 10.51
C LYS A 20 20.61 -4.28 10.43
N MET A 21 19.73 -4.71 9.54
CA MET A 21 18.37 -4.13 9.41
C MET A 21 17.60 -4.24 10.72
N TRP A 22 17.69 -5.37 11.44
CA TRP A 22 17.01 -5.53 12.71
C TRP A 22 17.53 -4.57 13.80
N THR A 23 18.83 -4.39 13.89
CA THR A 23 19.45 -3.42 14.84
C THR A 23 18.98 -2.00 14.54
N LEU A 24 18.96 -1.60 13.26
CA LEU A 24 18.47 -0.28 12.85
C LEU A 24 16.97 -0.13 13.14
N ALA A 25 16.20 -1.18 12.92
CA ALA A 25 14.76 -1.20 13.15
C ALA A 25 14.41 -1.04 14.64
N LEU A 26 15.12 -1.71 15.53
CA LEU A 26 14.95 -1.53 16.98
C LEU A 26 15.28 -0.09 17.39
N SER A 27 16.34 0.49 16.84
CA SER A 27 16.69 1.89 17.08
C SER A 27 15.62 2.86 16.55
N ALA A 28 15.06 2.59 15.37
CA ALA A 28 13.99 3.41 14.81
C ALA A 28 12.70 3.33 15.63
N ALA A 29 12.34 2.14 16.11
CA ALA A 29 11.16 1.95 16.97
C ALA A 29 11.33 2.70 18.32
N ALA A 30 12.50 2.62 18.94
CA ALA A 30 12.81 3.34 20.18
C ALA A 30 12.75 4.86 19.99
N ARG A 31 13.36 5.41 18.93
CA ARG A 31 13.29 6.85 18.61
C ARG A 31 11.85 7.34 18.42
N LYS A 32 11.01 6.53 17.80
CA LYS A 32 9.59 6.86 17.63
C LYS A 32 8.87 6.93 18.99
N ALA A 33 9.17 6.03 19.92
CA ALA A 33 8.64 6.06 21.27
C ALA A 33 9.06 7.33 22.03
N GLU A 34 10.28 7.82 21.77
CA GLU A 34 10.84 9.06 22.33
C GLU A 34 10.43 10.33 21.56
N ASN A 35 9.55 10.22 20.52
CA ASN A 35 9.16 11.30 19.63
C ASN A 35 10.32 11.92 18.81
N VAL A 36 11.39 11.21 18.60
CA VAL A 36 12.50 11.61 17.72
C VAL A 36 12.12 11.28 16.27
N SER A 37 11.95 12.31 15.45
CA SER A 37 11.50 12.15 14.05
C SER A 37 12.65 11.98 13.07
N ASP A 38 13.86 12.41 13.39
CA ASP A 38 15.04 12.31 12.51
C ASP A 38 15.64 10.90 12.55
N LEU A 39 15.59 10.23 11.41
CA LEU A 39 16.14 8.89 11.19
C LEU A 39 17.25 8.90 10.13
N SER A 40 17.75 10.05 9.72
CA SER A 40 18.69 10.20 8.59
C SER A 40 19.94 9.35 8.75
N ASP A 41 20.51 9.28 9.96
CA ASP A 41 21.65 8.44 10.25
C ASP A 41 21.34 6.94 10.13
N LEU A 42 20.15 6.50 10.54
CA LEU A 42 19.72 5.11 10.39
C LEU A 42 19.52 4.74 8.91
N LEU A 43 18.89 5.63 8.14
CA LEU A 43 18.67 5.44 6.69
C LEU A 43 20.00 5.36 5.93
N LEU A 44 20.98 6.19 6.27
CA LEU A 44 22.34 6.16 5.69
C LEU A 44 23.07 4.85 6.01
N ASN A 45 22.76 4.24 7.15
CA ASN A 45 23.37 2.99 7.58
C ASN A 45 22.64 1.73 7.09
N MET A 46 21.52 1.82 6.36
CA MET A 46 20.92 0.65 5.72
C MET A 46 21.91 -0.05 4.77
N PRO A 47 21.76 -1.36 4.52
CA PRO A 47 22.57 -2.07 3.51
C PRO A 47 22.56 -1.30 2.18
N SER A 48 23.73 -1.01 1.64
CA SER A 48 23.86 -0.06 0.53
C SER A 48 23.18 -0.53 -0.75
N GLU A 49 23.22 -1.83 -1.04
CA GLU A 49 22.55 -2.42 -2.21
C GLU A 49 21.03 -2.28 -2.08
N LEU A 50 20.45 -2.71 -0.94
CA LEU A 50 19.02 -2.56 -0.68
C LEU A 50 18.57 -1.09 -0.77
N ARG A 51 19.36 -0.18 -0.17
CA ARG A 51 19.04 1.25 -0.20
C ARG A 51 19.05 1.80 -1.63
N SER A 52 20.04 1.46 -2.44
CA SER A 52 20.13 1.89 -3.84
C SER A 52 18.95 1.35 -4.65
N GLU A 53 18.63 0.07 -4.53
CA GLU A 53 17.53 -0.55 -5.26
C GLU A 53 16.16 0.05 -4.88
N LEU A 54 15.94 0.39 -3.60
CA LEU A 54 14.72 1.07 -3.16
C LEU A 54 14.63 2.50 -3.69
N ILE A 55 15.75 3.24 -3.76
CA ILE A 55 15.80 4.57 -4.36
C ILE A 55 15.47 4.49 -5.86
N ASP A 56 16.06 3.54 -6.58
CA ASP A 56 15.78 3.32 -8.01
C ASP A 56 14.30 2.94 -8.23
N PHE A 57 13.75 2.08 -7.37
CA PHE A 57 12.34 1.74 -7.39
C PHE A 57 11.47 2.99 -7.17
N SER A 58 11.79 3.83 -6.19
CA SER A 58 11.05 5.05 -5.90
C SER A 58 11.09 6.06 -7.05
N ALA A 59 12.13 6.04 -7.85
CA ALA A 59 12.25 6.86 -9.06
C ALA A 59 11.38 6.37 -10.24
N GLY A 60 10.58 5.31 -10.04
CA GLY A 60 9.67 4.77 -11.05
C GLY A 60 10.32 3.80 -12.03
N ALA A 61 11.48 3.22 -11.71
CA ALA A 61 12.19 2.28 -12.56
C ALA A 61 11.45 0.94 -12.77
N SER A 62 10.47 0.61 -11.92
CA SER A 62 9.72 -0.64 -12.01
C SER A 62 8.60 -0.57 -13.05
N ARG A 63 8.61 -1.47 -14.03
CA ARG A 63 7.48 -1.69 -14.94
C ARG A 63 6.32 -2.41 -14.22
N GLN A 64 6.63 -3.27 -13.26
CA GLN A 64 5.66 -4.09 -12.52
C GLN A 64 4.99 -3.32 -11.37
N GLY A 65 5.58 -2.19 -10.95
CA GLY A 65 5.04 -1.33 -9.90
C GLY A 65 5.14 -1.91 -8.48
N PHE A 66 5.99 -2.93 -8.25
CA PHE A 66 6.28 -3.42 -6.90
C PHE A 66 7.74 -3.84 -6.74
N PHE A 67 8.19 -3.89 -5.48
CA PHE A 67 9.51 -4.35 -5.07
C PHE A 67 9.38 -5.26 -3.85
N LEU A 68 10.04 -6.42 -3.88
CA LEU A 68 9.96 -7.43 -2.82
C LEU A 68 11.29 -7.53 -2.07
N ILE A 69 11.27 -7.32 -0.75
CA ILE A 69 12.41 -7.53 0.15
C ILE A 69 12.15 -8.84 0.90
N ARG A 70 13.11 -9.76 0.87
CA ARG A 70 13.02 -11.06 1.55
C ARG A 70 14.06 -11.19 2.64
N GLY A 71 13.68 -11.94 3.69
CA GLY A 71 14.60 -12.30 4.77
C GLY A 71 14.76 -11.22 5.83
N LEU A 72 13.80 -10.31 5.98
CA LEU A 72 13.75 -9.38 7.12
C LEU A 72 13.43 -10.17 8.39
N PRO A 73 14.10 -9.91 9.52
CA PRO A 73 13.75 -10.52 10.80
C PRO A 73 12.37 -10.05 11.27
N VAL A 74 11.58 -10.94 11.84
CA VAL A 74 10.25 -10.60 12.40
C VAL A 74 10.25 -10.58 13.93
N GLY A 75 11.30 -11.08 14.59
CA GLY A 75 11.39 -11.15 16.05
C GLY A 75 10.39 -12.12 16.69
N GLU A 76 10.25 -12.03 18.00
CA GLU A 76 9.22 -12.77 18.73
C GLU A 76 7.86 -12.11 18.55
N LEU A 77 6.84 -12.91 18.28
CA LEU A 77 5.49 -12.45 18.01
C LEU A 77 4.50 -13.05 19.01
N PRO A 78 3.57 -12.24 19.54
CA PRO A 78 2.43 -12.77 20.30
C PRO A 78 1.50 -13.57 19.36
N ALA A 79 0.45 -14.14 19.90
CA ALA A 79 -0.61 -14.73 19.10
C ALA A 79 -1.21 -13.69 18.13
N THR A 80 -1.62 -14.13 16.93
CA THR A 80 -2.36 -13.27 16.00
C THR A 80 -3.63 -12.76 16.70
N PRO A 81 -3.86 -11.44 16.74
CA PRO A 81 -5.02 -10.88 17.44
C PRO A 81 -6.33 -11.38 16.85
N LEU A 82 -7.32 -11.61 17.71
CA LEU A 82 -8.71 -11.95 17.32
C LEU A 82 -9.62 -10.71 17.25
N GLU A 83 -9.08 -9.54 17.57
CA GLU A 83 -9.82 -8.27 17.64
C GLU A 83 -9.02 -7.18 16.93
N HIS A 84 -9.71 -6.07 16.58
CA HIS A 84 -9.05 -4.87 16.11
C HIS A 84 -8.23 -4.23 17.23
N ARG A 85 -6.94 -4.45 17.25
CA ARG A 85 -6.02 -3.82 18.21
C ARG A 85 -5.08 -2.86 17.48
N ALA A 86 -4.93 -1.66 18.02
CA ALA A 86 -3.96 -0.69 17.59
C ALA A 86 -2.81 -0.59 18.59
N GLY A 87 -1.57 -0.55 18.12
CA GLY A 87 -0.41 -0.18 18.94
C GLY A 87 0.25 -1.30 19.74
N GLU A 88 -0.27 -2.52 19.78
CA GLU A 88 0.34 -3.64 20.54
C GLU A 88 1.81 -3.91 20.16
N LEU A 89 2.16 -3.71 18.88
CA LEU A 89 3.53 -3.83 18.37
C LEU A 89 4.16 -2.47 18.02
N ALA A 90 3.76 -1.38 18.68
CA ALA A 90 4.26 -0.04 18.34
C ALA A 90 5.78 0.09 18.47
N GLU A 91 6.38 -0.52 19.51
CA GLU A 91 7.81 -0.52 19.80
C GLU A 91 8.54 -1.77 19.26
N HIS A 92 7.82 -2.68 18.63
CA HIS A 92 8.40 -3.88 18.06
C HIS A 92 9.27 -3.57 16.85
N GLY A 93 10.36 -4.30 16.63
CA GLY A 93 11.28 -4.09 15.51
C GLY A 93 10.62 -4.06 14.12
N SER A 94 9.51 -4.80 13.93
CA SER A 94 8.74 -4.75 12.67
C SER A 94 8.14 -3.36 12.40
N ALA A 95 7.83 -2.56 13.43
CA ALA A 95 7.43 -1.16 13.25
C ALA A 95 8.59 -0.32 12.75
N GLY A 96 9.78 -0.53 13.31
CA GLY A 96 11.01 0.13 12.86
C GLY A 96 11.37 -0.24 11.42
N LEU A 97 11.25 -1.52 11.01
CA LEU A 97 11.50 -1.95 9.63
C LEU A 97 10.60 -1.18 8.64
N LEU A 98 9.31 -1.15 8.90
CA LEU A 98 8.35 -0.42 8.05
C LEU A 98 8.63 1.08 8.05
N THR A 99 9.00 1.66 9.20
CA THR A 99 9.34 3.08 9.30
C THR A 99 10.58 3.41 8.46
N LEU A 100 11.65 2.62 8.55
CA LEU A 100 12.87 2.83 7.77
C LEU A 100 12.60 2.74 6.26
N VAL A 101 11.88 1.71 5.81
CA VAL A 101 11.58 1.56 4.38
C VAL A 101 10.66 2.68 3.90
N ALA A 102 9.61 3.02 4.64
CA ALA A 102 8.69 4.10 4.26
C ALA A 102 9.38 5.48 4.22
N ASP A 103 10.26 5.77 5.19
CA ASP A 103 10.99 7.04 5.25
C ASP A 103 12.13 7.12 4.21
N LEU A 104 12.67 6.00 3.75
CA LEU A 104 13.59 5.99 2.61
C LEU A 104 12.88 6.33 1.29
N LEU A 105 11.63 5.91 1.15
CA LEU A 105 10.81 6.14 -0.06
C LEU A 105 10.14 7.52 -0.06
N GLY A 106 10.07 8.16 1.11
CA GLY A 106 9.39 9.45 1.30
C GLY A 106 9.18 9.74 2.79
N THR A 107 7.94 9.85 3.23
CA THR A 107 7.58 10.06 4.63
C THR A 107 6.49 9.07 5.02
N LEU A 108 6.70 8.30 6.07
CA LEU A 108 5.66 7.46 6.68
C LEU A 108 4.49 8.32 7.14
N VAL A 109 3.28 8.03 6.69
CA VAL A 109 2.07 8.79 7.03
C VAL A 109 0.90 7.90 7.45
N GLY A 110 -0.02 8.48 8.21
CA GLY A 110 -1.36 7.95 8.49
C GLY A 110 -2.43 8.97 8.12
N TYR A 111 -3.70 8.59 8.19
CA TYR A 111 -4.84 9.45 7.89
C TYR A 111 -5.73 9.59 9.13
N GLU A 112 -6.09 10.82 9.51
CA GLU A 112 -6.95 11.08 10.67
C GLU A 112 -8.27 10.29 10.60
N ASP A 113 -8.82 10.11 9.41
CA ASP A 113 -10.06 9.37 9.16
C ASP A 113 -9.88 7.84 9.19
N GLU A 114 -8.65 7.32 9.13
CA GLU A 114 -8.37 5.89 9.09
C GLU A 114 -7.68 5.42 10.37
N LYS A 115 -8.33 4.53 11.13
CA LYS A 115 -7.80 3.95 12.38
C LYS A 115 -7.18 5.00 13.31
N ASP A 116 -7.87 6.15 13.46
CA ASP A 116 -7.48 7.27 14.34
C ASP A 116 -6.05 7.79 14.05
N GLY A 117 -5.64 7.78 12.77
CA GLY A 117 -4.32 8.24 12.33
C GLY A 117 -3.17 7.31 12.72
N THR A 118 -3.44 6.04 12.97
CA THR A 118 -2.40 5.02 13.18
C THR A 118 -1.52 4.93 11.93
N LEU A 119 -0.18 4.96 12.12
CA LEU A 119 0.77 4.97 11.01
C LEU A 119 1.04 3.56 10.42
N ILE A 120 0.93 2.53 11.25
CA ILE A 120 1.17 1.14 10.86
C ILE A 120 -0.05 0.33 11.27
N HIS A 121 -0.69 -0.29 10.30
CA HIS A 121 -1.95 -1.02 10.48
C HIS A 121 -1.69 -2.52 10.61
N GLU A 122 -2.36 -3.15 11.56
CA GLU A 122 -2.44 -4.60 11.63
C GLU A 122 -3.46 -5.11 10.61
N VAL A 123 -3.10 -6.16 9.86
CA VAL A 123 -3.90 -6.79 8.82
C VAL A 123 -3.94 -8.29 9.09
N HIS A 124 -5.03 -8.75 9.70
CA HIS A 124 -5.26 -10.14 10.08
C HIS A 124 -6.76 -10.44 10.05
N PRO A 125 -7.20 -11.70 9.92
CA PRO A 125 -8.60 -12.05 9.98
C PRO A 125 -9.17 -11.81 11.39
N VAL A 126 -10.43 -11.39 11.46
CA VAL A 126 -11.17 -11.19 12.71
C VAL A 126 -12.43 -12.06 12.69
N PRO A 127 -12.71 -12.84 13.75
CA PRO A 127 -13.90 -13.69 13.82
C PRO A 127 -15.19 -12.90 13.56
N GLY A 128 -16.04 -13.41 12.66
CA GLY A 128 -17.30 -12.77 12.26
C GLY A 128 -17.16 -11.69 11.18
N GLU A 129 -15.94 -11.40 10.73
CA GLU A 129 -15.67 -10.44 9.65
C GLU A 129 -15.11 -11.09 8.38
N GLU A 130 -15.18 -12.42 8.25
CA GLU A 130 -14.57 -13.20 7.16
C GLU A 130 -15.01 -12.71 5.77
N HIS A 131 -16.25 -12.26 5.64
CA HIS A 131 -16.82 -11.75 4.37
C HIS A 131 -16.50 -10.30 4.08
N ARG A 132 -15.78 -9.61 4.95
CA ARG A 132 -15.30 -8.28 4.60
C ARG A 132 -14.22 -8.36 3.54
N ILE A 133 -14.28 -7.48 2.56
CA ILE A 133 -13.23 -7.33 1.55
C ILE A 133 -12.00 -6.60 2.11
N GLU A 134 -12.15 -5.88 3.23
CA GLU A 134 -11.10 -5.07 3.85
C GLU A 134 -10.16 -5.92 4.72
N ASN A 135 -9.30 -5.26 5.51
CA ASN A 135 -8.17 -5.82 6.27
C ASN A 135 -8.48 -7.03 7.16
N SER A 136 -9.68 -7.10 7.73
CA SER A 136 -10.11 -8.13 8.68
C SER A 136 -10.82 -9.32 8.03
N GLY A 137 -11.10 -9.24 6.74
CA GLY A 137 -11.74 -10.34 6.01
C GLY A 137 -10.75 -11.35 5.45
N SER A 138 -11.28 -12.47 4.98
CA SER A 138 -10.52 -13.56 4.35
C SER A 138 -10.95 -13.89 2.93
N VAL A 139 -12.03 -13.27 2.43
CA VAL A 139 -12.44 -13.38 1.03
C VAL A 139 -11.45 -12.69 0.09
N ALA A 140 -11.53 -12.98 -1.19
CA ALA A 140 -10.75 -12.27 -2.20
C ALA A 140 -11.03 -10.76 -2.14
N PHE A 141 -9.98 -9.97 -2.34
CA PHE A 141 -10.07 -8.53 -2.46
C PHE A 141 -9.53 -8.11 -3.82
N ASP A 142 -10.40 -7.56 -4.65
CA ASP A 142 -10.09 -7.19 -6.02
C ASP A 142 -9.15 -6.00 -6.12
N PHE A 143 -8.64 -5.73 -7.32
CA PHE A 143 -7.66 -4.70 -7.58
C PHE A 143 -8.12 -3.29 -7.22
N HIS A 144 -7.27 -2.61 -6.46
CA HIS A 144 -7.45 -1.20 -6.09
C HIS A 144 -6.11 -0.50 -5.89
N THR A 145 -6.08 0.79 -6.17
CA THR A 145 -5.08 1.70 -5.64
C THR A 145 -5.55 2.20 -4.28
N GLU A 146 -4.64 2.28 -3.32
CA GLU A 146 -4.96 2.67 -1.94
C GLU A 146 -5.47 4.12 -1.89
N ASN A 147 -6.49 4.35 -1.06
CA ASN A 147 -7.11 5.67 -0.85
C ASN A 147 -7.45 6.41 -2.16
N VAL A 148 -7.99 5.68 -3.14
CA VAL A 148 -8.32 6.18 -4.49
C VAL A 148 -9.12 7.48 -4.49
N HIS A 149 -9.95 7.72 -3.48
CA HIS A 149 -10.79 8.90 -3.30
C HIS A 149 -10.04 10.12 -2.76
N HIS A 150 -8.86 9.92 -2.14
CA HIS A 150 -8.15 10.94 -1.38
C HIS A 150 -7.22 11.80 -2.26
N PRO A 151 -7.20 13.14 -2.13
CA PRO A 151 -6.29 14.00 -2.90
C PRO A 151 -4.81 13.77 -2.54
N LEU A 152 -4.53 13.40 -1.27
CA LEU A 152 -3.21 13.00 -0.79
C LEU A 152 -3.16 11.47 -0.60
N ARG A 153 -3.50 10.70 -1.64
CA ARG A 153 -3.36 9.25 -1.59
C ARG A 153 -1.89 8.87 -1.48
N PRO A 154 -1.54 7.76 -0.80
CA PRO A 154 -0.14 7.39 -0.61
C PRO A 154 0.54 7.11 -1.95
N ASP A 155 1.83 7.47 -2.06
CA ASP A 155 2.66 7.10 -3.20
C ASP A 155 3.08 5.64 -3.11
N PHE A 156 3.37 5.16 -1.90
CA PHE A 156 3.79 3.79 -1.66
C PHE A 156 2.99 3.13 -0.54
N LEU A 157 2.76 1.84 -0.72
CA LEU A 157 2.18 0.93 0.26
C LEU A 157 3.22 -0.14 0.60
N GLY A 158 3.51 -0.36 1.88
CA GLY A 158 4.32 -1.47 2.37
C GLY A 158 3.48 -2.52 3.09
N LEU A 159 3.66 -3.80 2.76
CA LEU A 159 3.04 -4.94 3.43
C LEU A 159 4.13 -5.91 3.91
N LEU A 160 4.41 -5.91 5.21
CA LEU A 160 5.36 -6.81 5.87
C LEU A 160 4.61 -8.03 6.42
N CYS A 161 5.03 -9.22 6.04
CA CYS A 161 4.49 -10.47 6.57
C CYS A 161 5.15 -10.81 7.90
N LEU A 162 4.35 -10.87 8.97
CA LEU A 162 4.76 -11.40 10.27
C LEU A 162 4.47 -12.89 10.34
N ARG A 163 3.31 -13.31 9.85
CA ARG A 163 2.86 -14.70 9.83
C ARG A 163 2.08 -14.98 8.56
N GLN A 164 2.41 -16.08 7.89
CA GLN A 164 1.75 -16.57 6.69
C GLN A 164 0.43 -17.27 7.06
N ASP A 165 -0.47 -17.42 6.10
CA ASP A 165 -1.65 -18.28 6.28
C ASP A 165 -1.24 -19.77 6.37
N HIS A 166 -2.09 -20.58 6.97
CA HIS A 166 -1.82 -21.99 7.27
C HIS A 166 -1.53 -22.86 6.04
N GLU A 167 -2.10 -22.52 4.90
CA GLU A 167 -1.99 -23.29 3.66
C GLU A 167 -0.93 -22.68 2.71
N GLY A 168 -0.42 -21.50 3.01
CA GLY A 168 0.54 -20.80 2.17
C GLY A 168 -0.05 -20.36 0.82
N VAL A 169 -1.35 -20.04 0.77
CA VAL A 169 -2.08 -19.70 -0.47
C VAL A 169 -2.53 -18.23 -0.54
N ALA A 170 -2.51 -17.52 0.59
CA ALA A 170 -2.95 -16.13 0.65
C ALA A 170 -1.95 -15.20 -0.07
N ALA A 171 -2.11 -15.06 -1.37
CA ALA A 171 -1.27 -14.19 -2.18
C ALA A 171 -1.68 -12.71 -2.04
N THR A 172 -0.68 -11.82 -1.97
CA THR A 172 -0.83 -10.43 -2.34
C THR A 172 -0.76 -10.36 -3.86
N ARG A 173 -1.84 -9.88 -4.48
CA ARG A 173 -1.96 -9.77 -5.93
C ARG A 173 -1.58 -8.36 -6.34
N VAL A 174 -0.71 -8.20 -7.33
CA VAL A 174 -0.26 -6.89 -7.82
C VAL A 174 -0.34 -6.87 -9.34
N ALA A 175 -0.95 -5.82 -9.90
CA ALA A 175 -1.10 -5.65 -11.34
C ALA A 175 -0.76 -4.21 -11.75
N SER A 176 0.20 -4.07 -12.67
CA SER A 176 0.68 -2.77 -13.13
C SER A 176 -0.10 -2.28 -14.34
N VAL A 177 -0.47 -1.01 -14.31
CA VAL A 177 -1.05 -0.35 -15.48
C VAL A 177 -0.06 -0.29 -16.65
N ARG A 178 1.25 -0.25 -16.40
CA ARG A 178 2.29 -0.24 -17.44
C ARG A 178 2.38 -1.57 -18.19
N GLU A 179 1.94 -2.68 -17.58
CA GLU A 179 1.81 -3.98 -18.23
C GLU A 179 0.43 -4.13 -18.89
N ALA A 180 -0.65 -3.77 -18.18
CA ALA A 180 -2.02 -3.88 -18.65
C ALA A 180 -2.35 -2.95 -19.84
N TYR A 181 -1.66 -1.82 -19.96
CA TYR A 181 -1.95 -0.81 -20.97
C TYR A 181 -1.91 -1.34 -22.41
N ALA A 182 -0.99 -2.24 -22.71
CA ALA A 182 -0.86 -2.84 -24.04
C ALA A 182 -2.08 -3.71 -24.44
N LEU A 183 -2.86 -4.19 -23.46
CA LEU A 183 -4.04 -5.02 -23.66
C LEU A 183 -5.31 -4.19 -23.94
N LEU A 184 -5.25 -2.87 -23.71
CA LEU A 184 -6.36 -1.96 -23.95
C LEU A 184 -6.35 -1.45 -25.41
N THR A 185 -7.51 -1.29 -26.01
CA THR A 185 -7.66 -0.59 -27.30
C THR A 185 -7.45 0.92 -27.15
N ASP A 186 -7.11 1.62 -28.24
CA ASP A 186 -6.92 3.07 -28.20
C ASP A 186 -8.15 3.81 -27.69
N GLY A 187 -9.36 3.42 -28.14
CA GLY A 187 -10.61 4.01 -27.67
C GLY A 187 -10.83 3.80 -26.15
N GLN A 188 -10.45 2.65 -25.60
CA GLN A 188 -10.51 2.41 -24.14
C GLN A 188 -9.48 3.28 -23.39
N ARG A 189 -8.26 3.40 -23.91
CA ARG A 189 -7.19 4.26 -23.35
C ARG A 189 -7.64 5.72 -23.32
N ASP A 190 -8.22 6.22 -24.42
CA ASP A 190 -8.69 7.60 -24.54
C ASP A 190 -9.79 7.90 -23.53
N VAL A 191 -10.79 7.03 -23.43
CA VAL A 191 -11.88 7.18 -22.47
C VAL A 191 -11.39 7.16 -21.03
N LEU A 192 -10.48 6.23 -20.66
CA LEU A 192 -9.92 6.14 -19.31
C LEU A 192 -9.10 7.35 -18.90
N ARG A 193 -8.67 8.18 -19.86
CA ARG A 193 -7.96 9.46 -19.63
C ARG A 193 -8.89 10.65 -19.45
N THR A 194 -10.18 10.48 -19.67
CA THR A 194 -11.16 11.57 -19.48
C THR A 194 -11.59 11.67 -18.02
N PRO A 195 -11.88 12.88 -17.49
CA PRO A 195 -12.31 13.06 -16.09
C PRO A 195 -13.82 12.81 -15.93
N VAL A 196 -14.26 11.58 -16.23
CA VAL A 196 -15.68 11.15 -16.15
C VAL A 196 -15.91 10.09 -15.07
N PHE A 197 -14.90 9.79 -14.25
CA PHE A 197 -14.97 8.79 -13.21
C PHE A 197 -15.02 9.43 -11.83
N LYS A 198 -15.71 8.78 -10.90
CA LYS A 198 -15.77 9.16 -9.48
C LYS A 198 -15.50 7.92 -8.63
N SER A 199 -14.90 8.12 -7.46
CA SER A 199 -14.61 7.03 -6.52
C SER A 199 -15.31 7.30 -5.19
N ALA A 200 -16.17 6.36 -4.75
CA ALA A 200 -16.88 6.50 -3.49
C ALA A 200 -15.90 6.41 -2.30
N TYR A 201 -16.16 7.14 -1.22
CA TYR A 201 -15.35 7.10 -0.01
C TYR A 201 -15.55 5.76 0.72
N PRO A 202 -14.50 5.16 1.30
CA PRO A 202 -14.64 4.03 2.20
C PRO A 202 -15.46 4.41 3.45
N THR A 203 -16.01 3.42 4.12
CA THR A 203 -16.79 3.64 5.36
C THR A 203 -15.98 4.37 6.43
N SER A 204 -14.68 4.10 6.54
CA SER A 204 -13.77 4.78 7.47
C SER A 204 -13.74 6.30 7.26
N PHE A 205 -13.71 6.76 6.01
CA PHE A 205 -13.68 8.17 5.65
C PHE A 205 -15.07 8.84 5.59
N SER A 206 -16.14 8.11 5.80
CA SER A 206 -17.51 8.62 5.74
C SER A 206 -18.30 8.48 7.03
N ARG A 207 -17.71 7.94 8.11
CA ARG A 207 -18.41 7.67 9.39
C ARG A 207 -19.12 8.88 10.00
N ASN A 208 -18.54 10.07 9.83
CA ASN A 208 -19.04 11.31 10.43
C ASN A 208 -19.78 12.20 9.41
N ILE A 209 -20.08 11.68 8.21
CA ILE A 209 -20.76 12.42 7.16
C ILE A 209 -22.23 12.01 7.14
N ALA A 210 -23.12 12.98 7.41
CA ALA A 210 -24.55 12.75 7.30
C ALA A 210 -24.99 12.75 5.83
N GLY A 211 -25.92 11.83 5.48
CA GLY A 211 -26.48 11.77 4.12
C GLY A 211 -25.89 10.67 3.24
N PRO A 212 -26.02 10.77 1.91
CA PRO A 212 -25.51 9.79 0.97
C PRO A 212 -23.98 9.68 1.06
N ARG A 213 -23.45 8.47 0.82
CA ARG A 213 -22.01 8.22 0.81
C ARG A 213 -21.32 9.16 -0.20
N PRO A 214 -20.37 9.98 0.24
CA PRO A 214 -19.69 10.93 -0.65
C PRO A 214 -18.77 10.21 -1.63
N SER A 215 -18.44 10.90 -2.71
CA SER A 215 -17.45 10.46 -3.69
C SER A 215 -16.43 11.56 -3.96
N SER A 216 -15.29 11.18 -4.54
CA SER A 216 -14.33 12.15 -5.07
C SER A 216 -14.97 13.03 -6.14
N GLY A 217 -14.37 14.16 -6.45
CA GLY A 217 -14.63 14.86 -7.71
C GLY A 217 -14.36 13.96 -8.92
N LEU A 218 -14.82 14.37 -10.09
CA LEU A 218 -14.54 13.65 -11.34
C LEU A 218 -13.04 13.66 -11.63
N HIS A 219 -12.52 12.50 -12.00
CA HIS A 219 -11.10 12.31 -12.31
C HIS A 219 -10.89 11.32 -13.45
N PRO A 220 -9.75 11.36 -14.15
CA PRO A 220 -9.35 10.29 -15.05
C PRO A 220 -8.89 9.07 -14.24
N VAL A 221 -9.00 7.89 -14.84
CA VAL A 221 -8.43 6.64 -14.30
C VAL A 221 -6.98 6.47 -14.73
N LEU A 222 -6.67 6.81 -15.98
CA LEU A 222 -5.31 6.81 -16.51
C LEU A 222 -4.81 8.24 -16.71
N PHE A 223 -3.53 8.49 -16.39
CA PHE A 223 -2.86 9.77 -16.60
C PHE A 223 -1.36 9.58 -16.85
N GLY A 224 -0.70 10.62 -17.35
CA GLY A 224 0.66 10.50 -17.86
C GLY A 224 0.70 9.82 -19.23
N GLN A 225 1.89 9.52 -19.72
CA GLN A 225 2.17 8.83 -20.99
C GLN A 225 3.26 7.80 -20.78
N GLU A 226 3.37 6.78 -21.63
CA GLU A 226 4.51 5.86 -21.56
C GLU A 226 5.85 6.61 -21.75
N PRO A 227 6.89 6.30 -20.95
CA PRO A 227 6.91 5.23 -19.93
C PRO A 227 6.29 5.62 -18.58
N ASP A 228 5.94 6.89 -18.36
CA ASP A 228 5.43 7.45 -17.10
C ASP A 228 3.89 7.41 -17.04
N LEU A 229 3.37 6.21 -17.20
CA LEU A 229 1.94 5.94 -17.11
C LEU A 229 1.55 5.65 -15.66
N PHE A 230 0.44 6.27 -15.21
CA PHE A 230 -0.08 6.18 -13.86
C PHE A 230 -1.57 5.84 -13.86
N MET A 231 -2.04 5.31 -12.73
CA MET A 231 -3.42 4.87 -12.53
C MET A 231 -4.01 5.37 -11.22
N ARG A 232 -5.33 5.60 -11.24
CA ARG A 232 -6.16 5.86 -10.06
C ARG A 232 -7.45 5.06 -10.20
N PHE A 233 -7.53 3.89 -9.56
CA PHE A 233 -8.56 2.90 -9.82
C PHE A 233 -8.88 2.06 -8.58
N ASN A 234 -10.17 1.72 -8.41
CA ASN A 234 -10.63 0.72 -7.46
C ASN A 234 -11.84 0.01 -8.09
N SER A 235 -11.75 -1.29 -8.25
CA SER A 235 -12.77 -2.11 -8.93
C SER A 235 -14.16 -2.03 -8.29
N HIS A 236 -14.25 -1.77 -6.98
CA HIS A 236 -15.51 -1.70 -6.25
C HIS A 236 -16.11 -0.29 -6.16
N THR A 237 -15.25 0.74 -6.14
CA THR A 237 -15.70 2.10 -5.79
C THR A 237 -15.55 3.12 -6.90
N THR A 238 -14.74 2.83 -7.94
CA THR A 238 -14.60 3.72 -9.10
C THR A 238 -15.71 3.43 -10.09
N THR A 239 -16.51 4.43 -10.42
CA THR A 239 -17.70 4.32 -11.30
C THR A 239 -17.77 5.49 -12.26
N SER A 240 -18.57 5.33 -13.31
CA SER A 240 -18.97 6.40 -14.22
C SER A 240 -20.45 6.25 -14.58
N ASP A 241 -21.13 7.38 -14.79
CA ASP A 241 -22.50 7.40 -15.27
C ASP A 241 -22.57 7.21 -16.81
N ASP A 242 -21.42 7.28 -17.50
CA ASP A 242 -21.27 7.01 -18.93
C ASP A 242 -21.09 5.52 -19.21
N ALA A 243 -21.90 4.96 -20.12
CA ALA A 243 -21.85 3.53 -20.44
C ALA A 243 -20.57 3.12 -21.20
N VAL A 244 -19.94 4.03 -21.96
CA VAL A 244 -18.69 3.75 -22.67
C VAL A 244 -17.55 3.71 -21.64
N ALA A 245 -17.53 4.68 -20.72
CA ALA A 245 -16.57 4.74 -19.64
C ALA A 245 -16.68 3.52 -18.71
N SER A 246 -17.90 3.08 -18.37
CA SER A 246 -18.14 1.87 -17.58
C SER A 246 -17.64 0.60 -18.28
N ARG A 247 -17.73 0.50 -19.61
CA ARG A 247 -17.13 -0.61 -20.39
C ARG A 247 -15.59 -0.54 -20.36
N ALA A 248 -15.03 0.66 -20.47
CA ALA A 248 -13.57 0.83 -20.40
C ALA A 248 -13.01 0.46 -19.01
N LEU A 249 -13.74 0.74 -17.90
CA LEU A 249 -13.38 0.27 -16.56
C LEU A 249 -13.33 -1.26 -16.47
N ARG A 250 -14.32 -1.95 -17.04
CA ARG A 250 -14.32 -3.43 -17.08
C ARG A 250 -13.15 -3.97 -17.86
N ALA A 251 -12.87 -3.41 -19.05
CA ALA A 251 -11.72 -3.80 -19.85
C ALA A 251 -10.38 -3.58 -19.10
N LEU A 252 -10.26 -2.50 -18.32
CA LEU A 252 -9.10 -2.29 -17.47
C LEU A 252 -9.01 -3.35 -16.36
N SER A 253 -10.12 -3.70 -15.71
CA SER A 253 -10.14 -4.77 -14.70
C SER A 253 -9.69 -6.11 -15.28
N GLU A 254 -10.19 -6.48 -16.47
CA GLU A 254 -9.81 -7.70 -17.18
C GLU A 254 -8.31 -7.68 -17.57
N ALA A 255 -7.81 -6.54 -18.06
CA ALA A 255 -6.40 -6.38 -18.39
C ALA A 255 -5.49 -6.47 -17.15
N LEU A 256 -5.90 -5.95 -16.00
CA LEU A 256 -5.17 -6.08 -14.74
C LEU A 256 -5.15 -7.53 -14.23
N GLU A 257 -6.26 -8.29 -14.41
CA GLU A 257 -6.30 -9.72 -14.10
C GLU A 257 -5.31 -10.51 -14.95
N GLU A 258 -5.21 -10.21 -16.24
CA GLU A 258 -4.32 -10.91 -17.19
C GLU A 258 -2.83 -10.72 -16.86
N VAL A 259 -2.45 -9.53 -16.34
CA VAL A 259 -1.05 -9.21 -15.99
C VAL A 259 -0.74 -9.38 -14.50
N CYS A 260 -1.61 -10.03 -13.76
CA CYS A 260 -1.50 -10.18 -12.31
C CYS A 260 -0.25 -10.98 -11.91
N HIS A 261 0.50 -10.43 -10.96
CA HIS A 261 1.55 -11.12 -10.21
C HIS A 261 1.00 -11.54 -8.86
N GLU A 262 1.01 -12.84 -8.55
CA GLU A 262 0.65 -13.38 -7.25
C GLU A 262 1.90 -13.57 -6.40
N VAL A 263 1.97 -12.88 -5.26
CA VAL A 263 3.11 -12.90 -4.34
C VAL A 263 2.64 -13.49 -3.00
N VAL A 264 2.94 -14.75 -2.76
CA VAL A 264 2.74 -15.37 -1.46
C VAL A 264 3.90 -14.96 -0.56
N LEU A 265 3.58 -14.15 0.47
CA LEU A 265 4.58 -13.61 1.38
C LEU A 265 4.88 -14.60 2.50
N ALA A 266 6.15 -14.96 2.67
CA ALA A 266 6.66 -15.68 3.83
C ALA A 266 6.93 -14.72 5.00
N PRO A 267 7.02 -15.20 6.26
CA PRO A 267 7.44 -14.38 7.39
C PRO A 267 8.79 -13.67 7.10
N GLY A 268 8.82 -12.35 7.26
CA GLY A 268 9.98 -11.52 6.94
C GLY A 268 10.02 -11.01 5.49
N ASP A 269 9.05 -11.35 4.66
CA ASP A 269 8.91 -10.73 3.34
C ASP A 269 8.16 -9.40 3.46
N LEU A 270 8.67 -8.35 2.81
CA LEU A 270 8.03 -7.06 2.68
C LEU A 270 7.85 -6.74 1.19
N VAL A 271 6.61 -6.63 0.74
CA VAL A 271 6.30 -6.08 -0.58
C VAL A 271 6.00 -4.60 -0.45
N VAL A 272 6.66 -3.80 -1.30
CA VAL A 272 6.38 -2.37 -1.50
C VAL A 272 5.72 -2.22 -2.86
N VAL A 273 4.57 -1.55 -2.89
CA VAL A 273 3.80 -1.26 -4.12
C VAL A 273 3.84 0.23 -4.41
N ASP A 274 4.19 0.62 -5.64
CA ASP A 274 3.98 1.98 -6.14
C ASP A 274 2.49 2.15 -6.47
N ASN A 275 1.79 2.86 -5.62
CA ASN A 275 0.35 3.03 -5.64
C ASN A 275 -0.17 3.90 -6.81
N HIS A 276 0.74 4.49 -7.58
CA HIS A 276 0.42 5.21 -8.81
C HIS A 276 0.55 4.33 -10.06
N ILE A 277 1.38 3.29 -10.01
CA ILE A 277 1.67 2.40 -11.14
C ILE A 277 0.85 1.11 -11.04
N ALA A 278 0.69 0.56 -9.84
CA ALA A 278 0.05 -0.73 -9.64
C ALA A 278 -1.17 -0.66 -8.72
N ALA A 279 -2.18 -1.43 -9.08
CA ALA A 279 -3.24 -1.84 -8.16
C ALA A 279 -2.82 -3.13 -7.46
N HIS A 280 -3.34 -3.31 -6.25
CA HIS A 280 -3.11 -4.52 -5.48
C HIS A 280 -4.43 -5.11 -5.00
N GLY A 281 -4.37 -6.38 -4.61
CA GLY A 281 -5.49 -7.15 -4.10
C GLY A 281 -5.00 -8.32 -3.25
N ARG A 282 -5.90 -9.23 -2.93
CA ARG A 282 -5.59 -10.41 -2.13
C ARG A 282 -6.42 -11.60 -2.62
N SER A 283 -5.82 -12.78 -2.74
CA SER A 283 -6.56 -14.03 -2.90
C SER A 283 -7.30 -14.40 -1.60
N ALA A 284 -8.35 -15.20 -1.70
CA ALA A 284 -9.03 -15.75 -0.54
C ALA A 284 -8.13 -16.72 0.24
N PHE A 285 -8.38 -16.87 1.53
CA PHE A 285 -7.75 -17.87 2.41
C PHE A 285 -8.71 -18.26 3.54
N THR A 286 -8.44 -19.36 4.23
CA THR A 286 -9.27 -19.87 5.31
C THR A 286 -8.60 -19.62 6.67
N PRO A 287 -9.14 -18.72 7.53
CA PRO A 287 -8.63 -18.53 8.88
C PRO A 287 -9.08 -19.65 9.81
N ARG A 288 -8.30 -19.89 10.88
CA ARG A 288 -8.61 -20.87 11.95
C ARG A 288 -8.95 -20.22 13.28
N PHE A 289 -8.55 -18.96 13.47
CA PHE A 289 -8.75 -18.19 14.70
C PHE A 289 -8.12 -18.86 15.95
N ASP A 290 -6.99 -19.53 15.74
CA ASP A 290 -6.24 -20.26 16.77
C ASP A 290 -5.01 -19.49 17.31
N GLY A 291 -4.87 -18.23 16.93
CA GLY A 291 -3.75 -17.37 17.28
C GLY A 291 -2.52 -17.51 16.39
N THR A 292 -2.59 -18.35 15.35
CA THR A 292 -1.51 -18.55 14.40
C THR A 292 -1.88 -18.17 12.95
N ASP A 293 -3.00 -17.45 12.78
CA ASP A 293 -3.49 -16.96 11.50
C ASP A 293 -2.55 -15.96 10.83
N ARG A 294 -2.75 -15.79 9.53
CA ARG A 294 -2.06 -14.81 8.71
C ARG A 294 -2.06 -13.43 9.36
N TRP A 295 -0.86 -12.81 9.46
CA TRP A 295 -0.70 -11.50 10.03
C TRP A 295 0.29 -10.67 9.22
N LEU A 296 -0.19 -9.60 8.60
CA LEU A 296 0.63 -8.60 7.95
C LEU A 296 0.57 -7.27 8.72
N ARG A 297 1.59 -6.45 8.53
CA ARG A 297 1.58 -5.04 8.92
C ARG A 297 1.67 -4.17 7.68
N ARG A 298 0.83 -3.15 7.61
CA ARG A 298 0.73 -2.23 6.48
C ARG A 298 1.16 -0.82 6.88
N CYS A 299 1.91 -0.15 6.00
CA CYS A 299 2.23 1.26 6.13
C CYS A 299 2.05 2.01 4.81
N TYR A 300 1.96 3.32 4.91
CA TYR A 300 1.86 4.24 3.78
C TYR A 300 3.03 5.21 3.77
N SER A 301 3.49 5.59 2.57
CA SER A 301 4.50 6.62 2.39
C SER A 301 4.08 7.63 1.33
N LEU A 302 4.36 8.91 1.60
CA LEU A 302 4.25 10.02 0.63
C LEU A 302 5.64 10.52 0.27
N ARG A 303 5.92 10.72 -1.03
CA ARG A 303 7.17 11.33 -1.51
C ARG A 303 7.36 12.74 -0.97
N SER A 304 6.26 13.47 -0.87
CA SER A 304 6.25 14.81 -0.27
C SER A 304 4.86 15.15 0.25
N THR A 305 4.82 15.89 1.34
CA THR A 305 3.58 16.45 1.89
C THR A 305 3.50 17.93 1.52
N PRO A 306 2.40 18.40 0.92
CA PRO A 306 2.23 19.83 0.65
C PRO A 306 2.25 20.64 1.95
N ARG A 307 2.91 21.81 1.97
CA ARG A 307 3.03 22.67 3.16
C ARG A 307 1.69 23.03 3.81
N TRP A 308 0.64 23.17 3.00
CA TRP A 308 -0.70 23.44 3.54
C TRP A 308 -1.22 22.24 4.35
N ALA A 309 -0.99 21.01 3.88
CA ALA A 309 -1.40 19.79 4.60
C ALA A 309 -0.58 19.61 5.88
N GLU A 310 0.72 19.86 5.85
CA GLU A 310 1.58 19.84 7.05
C GLU A 310 1.06 20.75 8.16
N ARG A 311 0.62 21.99 7.81
CA ARG A 311 0.05 22.94 8.76
C ARG A 311 -1.28 22.51 9.36
N MET A 312 -2.00 21.61 8.70
CA MET A 312 -3.30 21.08 9.13
C MET A 312 -3.21 19.73 9.85
N MET A 313 -2.02 19.12 9.92
CA MET A 313 -1.83 17.85 10.59
C MET A 313 -2.23 17.95 12.08
N PRO A 314 -3.11 17.05 12.58
CA PRO A 314 -3.49 17.07 14.00
C PRO A 314 -2.33 16.61 14.91
N ARG A 315 -1.39 15.86 14.36
CA ARG A 315 -0.13 15.42 14.98
C ARG A 315 0.89 15.05 13.90
N PRO A 316 2.19 14.94 14.21
CA PRO A 316 3.21 14.62 13.23
C PRO A 316 2.87 13.37 12.42
N ARG A 317 3.08 13.42 11.09
CA ARG A 317 2.86 12.32 10.15
C ARG A 317 1.40 11.90 9.94
N VAL A 318 0.43 12.53 10.60
CA VAL A 318 -1.00 12.23 10.41
C VAL A 318 -1.64 13.29 9.53
N LEU A 319 -2.03 12.88 8.34
CA LEU A 319 -2.71 13.74 7.38
C LEU A 319 -4.09 14.14 7.93
N PRO A 320 -4.51 15.40 7.71
CA PRO A 320 -5.78 15.90 8.21
C PRO A 320 -6.97 15.15 7.61
N ALA A 321 -8.07 15.13 8.34
CA ALA A 321 -9.32 14.54 7.88
C ALA A 321 -9.75 15.11 6.53
N LEU A 322 -10.28 14.25 5.67
CA LEU A 322 -10.64 14.57 4.29
C LEU A 322 -11.60 15.77 4.20
N MET A 323 -12.56 15.88 5.12
CA MET A 323 -13.48 17.04 5.18
C MET A 323 -12.79 18.37 5.48
N LYS A 324 -11.66 18.34 6.19
CA LYS A 324 -10.85 19.55 6.41
C LYS A 324 -10.10 19.95 5.14
N ILE A 325 -9.66 18.95 4.36
CA ILE A 325 -8.94 19.15 3.09
C ILE A 325 -9.86 19.67 2.01
N THR A 326 -11.04 19.09 1.82
CA THR A 326 -12.00 19.46 0.77
C THR A 326 -12.58 20.85 0.93
N GLY A 327 -12.54 21.42 2.13
CA GLY A 327 -12.87 22.84 2.37
C GLY A 327 -11.76 23.82 1.97
N VAL A 328 -10.56 23.35 1.63
CA VAL A 328 -9.38 24.13 1.23
C VAL A 328 -9.12 24.03 -0.28
N LEU A 329 -9.52 22.94 -0.90
CA LEU A 329 -9.41 22.65 -2.34
C LEU A 329 -10.70 23.05 -3.08
#